data_5adb0979be77a1d1ae2976b89dfd1574
#
_entry.id   5adb0979be77a1d1ae2976b89dfd1574
#
_cell.length_a   1.000
_cell.length_b   1.000
_cell.length_c   1.000
_cell.angle_alpha   90.00
_cell.angle_beta   90.00
_cell.angle_gamma   90.00
#
_symmetry.space_group_name_H-M   'P 1'
#
loop_
_entity.id
_entity.type
_entity.pdbx_description
1 polymer ?
#
loop_
_entity_poly.entity_id
_entity_poly.type
_entity_poly.pdbx_seq_one_letter_code
_entity_poly.pdbx_strand_id
1 'polypeptide(L)'
;HKKRAEADAIMVGRRTALLDNPSLTVRNWYGHNPIRVVLDRTLSLPNDLQIFDGNVPTLIFTEKQQPEKKNITYITINFNHNPLKQIMEALYQRKIQSLLVEGGRQLLQSFIDNELWDEAYIEKCPSRLHSGVKAPQMDDNFSYSIEEHFERQIWHYVRRI
;
A
#
# COMPACT_ATOMS: atom_id res chain seq x y z
N HIS A 1 -10.38 2.95 -7.20
CA HIS A 1 -9.80 4.06 -7.96
C HIS A 1 -10.10 5.44 -7.33
N LYS A 2 -11.29 5.60 -6.71
CA LYS A 2 -11.61 6.81 -5.93
C LYS A 2 -10.62 7.00 -4.78
N LYS A 3 -10.39 5.97 -3.96
CA LYS A 3 -9.42 6.02 -2.85
C LYS A 3 -7.99 6.32 -3.33
N ARG A 4 -7.59 5.80 -4.48
CA ARG A 4 -6.30 6.15 -5.09
C ARG A 4 -6.18 7.61 -5.48
N ALA A 5 -7.28 8.20 -5.99
CA ALA A 5 -7.31 9.61 -6.38
C ALA A 5 -7.35 10.57 -5.17
N GLU A 6 -7.76 10.08 -4.01
CA GLU A 6 -7.85 10.84 -2.76
C GLU A 6 -6.56 10.76 -1.92
N ALA A 7 -5.64 9.84 -2.23
CA ALA A 7 -4.40 9.63 -1.50
C ALA A 7 -3.19 10.27 -2.20
N ASP A 8 -2.26 10.84 -1.43
CA ASP A 8 -0.99 11.35 -1.97
C ASP A 8 -0.08 10.22 -2.48
N ALA A 9 -0.10 9.09 -1.80
CA ALA A 9 0.71 7.94 -2.15
C ALA A 9 -0.05 6.61 -2.00
N ILE A 10 0.39 5.60 -2.75
CA ILE A 10 -0.11 4.23 -2.71
C ILE A 10 1.03 3.25 -2.48
N MET A 11 0.88 2.34 -1.53
CA MET A 11 1.94 1.40 -1.15
C MET A 11 1.54 -0.05 -1.38
N VAL A 12 2.49 -0.82 -1.92
CA VAL A 12 2.41 -2.28 -2.02
C VAL A 12 3.73 -2.93 -1.59
N GLY A 13 3.63 -4.15 -1.10
CA GLY A 13 4.80 -4.97 -0.81
C GLY A 13 5.38 -5.61 -2.08
N ARG A 14 6.65 -6.06 -1.98
CA ARG A 14 7.39 -6.71 -3.08
C ARG A 14 6.60 -7.83 -3.75
N ARG A 15 5.98 -8.72 -2.96
CA ARG A 15 5.27 -9.89 -3.51
C ARG A 15 4.06 -9.48 -4.37
N THR A 16 3.30 -8.48 -3.93
CA THR A 16 2.18 -7.91 -4.69
C THR A 16 2.69 -7.26 -5.98
N ALA A 17 3.75 -6.45 -5.89
CA ALA A 17 4.37 -5.86 -7.08
C ALA A 17 4.82 -6.90 -8.10
N LEU A 18 5.42 -8.01 -7.63
CA LEU A 18 5.93 -9.09 -8.49
C LEU A 18 4.80 -9.93 -9.13
N LEU A 19 3.80 -10.33 -8.35
CA LEU A 19 2.79 -11.29 -8.81
C LEU A 19 1.68 -10.63 -9.62
N ASP A 20 1.24 -9.45 -9.19
CA ASP A 20 0.10 -8.76 -9.77
C ASP A 20 0.52 -7.74 -10.84
N ASN A 21 1.80 -7.38 -10.87
CA ASN A 21 2.36 -6.34 -11.77
C ASN A 21 1.43 -5.11 -11.90
N PRO A 22 1.02 -4.48 -10.78
CA PRO A 22 0.00 -3.47 -10.80
C PRO A 22 0.54 -2.13 -11.29
N SER A 23 -0.24 -1.41 -12.09
CA SER A 23 0.13 -0.04 -12.49
C SER A 23 -0.01 0.98 -11.36
N LEU A 24 -0.83 0.70 -10.35
CA LEU A 24 -1.13 1.57 -9.20
C LEU A 24 -1.61 2.98 -9.60
N THR A 25 -2.28 3.10 -10.73
CA THR A 25 -2.78 4.35 -11.29
C THR A 25 -4.28 4.51 -11.13
N VAL A 26 -4.76 5.74 -11.26
CA VAL A 26 -6.18 6.08 -11.35
C VAL A 26 -6.62 5.96 -12.80
N ARG A 27 -7.52 5.01 -13.12
CA ARG A 27 -8.01 4.76 -14.48
C ARG A 27 -9.53 4.94 -14.62
N ASN A 28 -10.26 4.60 -13.56
CA ASN A 28 -11.72 4.57 -13.57
C ASN A 28 -12.33 5.62 -12.62
N TRP A 29 -11.61 6.69 -12.35
CA TRP A 29 -12.03 7.82 -11.54
C TRP A 29 -11.33 9.11 -11.96
N TYR A 30 -11.85 10.26 -11.54
CA TYR A 30 -11.19 11.56 -11.77
C TYR A 30 -10.07 11.76 -10.75
N GLY A 31 -9.09 12.60 -11.09
CA GLY A 31 -8.03 13.00 -10.17
C GLY A 31 -6.64 12.63 -10.64
N HIS A 32 -5.67 12.81 -9.75
CA HIS A 32 -4.25 12.56 -10.02
C HIS A 32 -3.84 11.16 -9.61
N ASN A 33 -2.80 10.64 -10.26
CA ASN A 33 -2.19 9.41 -9.82
C ASN A 33 -1.43 9.64 -8.52
N PRO A 34 -1.58 8.78 -7.51
CA PRO A 34 -0.76 8.84 -6.31
C PRO A 34 0.70 8.49 -6.60
N ILE A 35 1.62 8.96 -5.77
CA ILE A 35 3.01 8.52 -5.79
C ILE A 35 3.04 7.03 -5.44
N ARG A 36 3.72 6.22 -6.26
CA ARG A 36 3.88 4.80 -5.99
C ARG A 36 4.94 4.58 -4.91
N VAL A 37 4.66 3.72 -3.95
CA VAL A 37 5.59 3.32 -2.89
C VAL A 37 5.70 1.81 -2.89
N VAL A 38 6.92 1.30 -3.05
CA VAL A 38 7.17 -0.14 -3.15
C VAL A 38 8.30 -0.55 -2.21
N LEU A 39 8.11 -1.66 -1.51
CA LEU A 39 9.15 -2.26 -0.68
C LEU A 39 9.89 -3.32 -1.49
N ASP A 40 11.16 -3.07 -1.79
CA ASP A 40 12.05 -4.07 -2.41
C ASP A 40 13.42 -4.08 -1.73
N ARG A 41 13.49 -4.77 -0.61
CA ARG A 41 14.65 -4.82 0.28
C ARG A 41 15.97 -5.03 -0.45
N THR A 42 16.00 -5.93 -1.43
CA THR A 42 17.23 -6.39 -2.10
C THR A 42 17.32 -5.98 -3.57
N LEU A 43 16.38 -5.16 -4.06
CA LEU A 43 16.23 -4.77 -5.46
C LEU A 43 16.15 -5.99 -6.40
N SER A 44 15.27 -6.91 -6.04
CA SER A 44 15.07 -8.17 -6.76
C SER A 44 13.83 -8.18 -7.65
N LEU A 45 13.10 -7.08 -7.74
CA LEU A 45 12.00 -6.93 -8.68
C LEU A 45 12.52 -6.78 -10.11
N PRO A 46 11.92 -7.48 -11.10
CA PRO A 46 12.23 -7.28 -12.51
C PRO A 46 11.99 -5.83 -12.96
N ASN A 47 12.89 -5.31 -13.82
CA ASN A 47 12.83 -3.93 -14.28
C ASN A 47 11.70 -3.66 -15.31
N ASP A 48 11.06 -4.67 -15.83
CA ASP A 48 9.96 -4.61 -16.80
C ASP A 48 8.58 -4.51 -16.16
N LEU A 49 8.50 -4.48 -14.83
CA LEU A 49 7.24 -4.28 -14.11
C LEU A 49 6.69 -2.86 -14.35
N GLN A 50 5.35 -2.74 -14.37
CA GLN A 50 4.65 -1.47 -14.60
C GLN A 50 5.03 -0.37 -13.59
N ILE A 51 5.43 -0.73 -12.38
CA ILE A 51 5.91 0.23 -11.37
C ILE A 51 7.21 0.94 -11.78
N PHE A 52 7.97 0.39 -12.74
CA PHE A 52 9.22 0.95 -13.24
C PHE A 52 9.06 1.67 -14.59
N ASP A 53 7.84 1.89 -15.08
CA ASP A 53 7.54 2.52 -16.37
C ASP A 53 7.97 4.01 -16.47
N GLY A 54 8.28 4.64 -15.34
CA GLY A 54 8.68 6.04 -15.26
C GLY A 54 7.56 7.06 -15.56
N ASN A 55 6.31 6.61 -15.71
CA ASN A 55 5.17 7.49 -16.00
C ASN A 55 4.63 8.19 -14.75
N VAL A 56 4.78 7.57 -13.58
CA VAL A 56 4.33 8.10 -12.29
C VAL A 56 5.50 8.08 -11.31
N PRO A 57 5.68 9.11 -10.47
CA PRO A 57 6.70 9.11 -9.43
C PRO A 57 6.62 7.84 -8.57
N THR A 58 7.76 7.17 -8.40
CA THR A 58 7.84 5.90 -7.69
C THR A 58 8.98 5.94 -6.67
N LEU A 59 8.68 5.63 -5.41
CA LEU A 59 9.63 5.53 -4.32
C LEU A 59 9.86 4.03 -4.01
N ILE A 60 11.10 3.59 -4.09
CA ILE A 60 11.50 2.21 -3.77
C ILE A 60 12.27 2.21 -2.47
N PHE A 61 11.70 1.61 -1.43
CA PHE A 61 12.39 1.40 -0.16
C PHE A 61 13.22 0.12 -0.20
N THR A 62 14.52 0.25 0.09
CA THR A 62 15.51 -0.83 -0.11
C THR A 62 16.65 -0.74 0.90
N GLU A 63 17.47 -1.79 1.03
CA GLU A 63 18.76 -1.76 1.75
C GLU A 63 19.95 -1.45 0.83
N LYS A 64 19.72 -1.34 -0.47
CA LYS A 64 20.77 -1.14 -1.47
C LYS A 64 20.82 0.32 -1.91
N GLN A 65 22.02 0.84 -2.04
CA GLN A 65 22.22 2.12 -2.72
C GLN A 65 22.07 1.93 -4.22
N GLN A 66 21.29 2.81 -4.83
CA GLN A 66 21.02 2.80 -6.27
C GLN A 66 20.85 4.24 -6.75
N PRO A 67 21.45 4.62 -7.89
CA PRO A 67 21.23 5.93 -8.48
C PRO A 67 19.77 6.09 -8.90
N GLU A 68 19.25 7.29 -8.78
CA GLU A 68 17.92 7.63 -9.24
C GLU A 68 17.78 7.41 -10.75
N LYS A 69 16.59 7.02 -11.17
CA LYS A 69 16.18 6.96 -12.58
C LYS A 69 15.04 7.96 -12.79
N LYS A 70 14.67 8.21 -14.04
CA LYS A 70 13.55 9.09 -14.36
C LYS A 70 12.29 8.67 -13.57
N ASN A 71 11.80 9.55 -12.70
CA ASN A 71 10.63 9.34 -11.83
C ASN A 71 10.74 8.13 -10.87
N ILE A 72 11.94 7.59 -10.63
CA ILE A 72 12.16 6.50 -9.67
C ILE A 72 13.26 6.91 -8.69
N THR A 73 12.88 7.03 -7.42
CA THR A 73 13.78 7.38 -6.32
C THR A 73 13.96 6.17 -5.41
N TYR A 74 15.20 5.82 -5.11
CA TYR A 74 15.54 4.74 -4.19
C TYR A 74 15.86 5.33 -2.81
N ILE A 75 15.15 4.83 -1.79
CA ILE A 75 15.30 5.29 -0.40
C ILE A 75 15.89 4.14 0.41
N THR A 76 17.11 4.35 0.91
CA THR A 76 17.78 3.34 1.73
C THR A 76 17.26 3.38 3.16
N ILE A 77 16.80 2.23 3.65
CA ILE A 77 16.36 2.02 5.03
C ILE A 77 16.92 0.71 5.59
N ASN A 78 16.91 0.58 6.92
CA ASN A 78 17.26 -0.66 7.60
C ASN A 78 15.99 -1.49 7.88
N PHE A 79 15.78 -2.58 7.14
CA PHE A 79 14.60 -3.43 7.30
C PHE A 79 14.60 -4.28 8.60
N ASN A 80 15.74 -4.37 9.31
CA ASN A 80 15.84 -5.10 10.56
C ASN A 80 15.52 -4.21 11.79
N HIS A 81 15.32 -2.90 11.58
CA HIS A 81 15.11 -1.96 12.68
C HIS A 81 13.96 -0.99 12.38
N ASN A 82 12.77 -1.32 12.88
CA ASN A 82 11.55 -0.50 12.75
C ASN A 82 11.33 0.08 11.34
N PRO A 83 11.25 -0.75 10.28
CA PRO A 83 11.20 -0.27 8.91
C PRO A 83 9.98 0.62 8.63
N LEU A 84 8.81 0.33 9.22
CA LEU A 84 7.62 1.14 9.03
C LEU A 84 7.81 2.58 9.53
N LYS A 85 8.45 2.76 10.69
CA LYS A 85 8.76 4.10 11.21
C LYS A 85 9.66 4.87 10.26
N GLN A 86 10.72 4.27 9.76
CA GLN A 86 11.63 4.89 8.78
C GLN A 86 10.89 5.27 7.49
N ILE A 87 9.99 4.41 7.01
CA ILE A 87 9.17 4.68 5.84
C ILE A 87 8.26 5.89 6.09
N MET A 88 7.52 5.90 7.21
CA MET A 88 6.61 7.01 7.54
C MET A 88 7.36 8.33 7.68
N GLU A 89 8.53 8.34 8.34
CA GLU A 89 9.38 9.52 8.43
C GLU A 89 9.86 10.00 7.05
N ALA A 90 10.28 9.10 6.18
CA ALA A 90 10.75 9.45 4.84
C ALA A 90 9.61 10.00 3.95
N LEU A 91 8.38 9.50 4.10
CA LEU A 91 7.19 10.01 3.42
C LEU A 91 6.80 11.39 3.97
N TYR A 92 6.79 11.56 5.29
CA TYR A 92 6.49 12.83 5.94
C TYR A 92 7.45 13.95 5.52
N GLN A 93 8.76 13.69 5.48
CA GLN A 93 9.77 14.64 5.00
C GLN A 93 9.54 15.07 3.55
N ARG A 94 8.88 14.24 2.74
CA ARG A 94 8.47 14.51 1.37
C ARG A 94 7.10 15.19 1.26
N LYS A 95 6.51 15.58 2.41
CA LYS A 95 5.18 16.21 2.50
C LYS A 95 4.04 15.30 1.98
N ILE A 96 4.23 13.99 2.01
CA ILE A 96 3.19 13.01 1.73
C ILE A 96 2.40 12.83 3.02
N GLN A 97 1.13 13.25 3.02
CA GLN A 97 0.26 13.31 4.19
C GLN A 97 -0.73 12.16 4.26
N SER A 98 -1.03 11.55 3.12
CA SER A 98 -1.95 10.42 3.04
C SER A 98 -1.33 9.25 2.28
N LEU A 99 -1.45 8.04 2.86
CA LEU A 99 -0.91 6.81 2.32
C LEU A 99 -1.99 5.73 2.22
N LEU A 100 -2.34 5.31 1.02
CA LEU A 100 -3.19 4.15 0.78
C LEU A 100 -2.34 2.88 0.72
N VAL A 101 -2.50 1.97 1.67
CA VAL A 101 -1.81 0.67 1.66
C VAL A 101 -2.76 -0.39 1.07
N GLU A 102 -2.48 -0.86 -0.15
CA GLU A 102 -3.35 -1.83 -0.85
C GLU A 102 -2.93 -3.30 -0.67
N GLY A 103 -1.72 -3.57 -0.24
CA GLY A 103 -1.36 -4.94 -0.05
C GLY A 103 0.13 -5.28 -0.14
N GLY A 104 0.59 -6.58 0.05
CA GLY A 104 -0.21 -7.76 0.39
C GLY A 104 -0.44 -7.92 1.89
N ARG A 105 -0.95 -9.10 2.25
CA ARG A 105 -1.35 -9.42 3.62
C ARG A 105 -0.32 -9.06 4.69
N GLN A 106 0.95 -9.42 4.50
CA GLN A 106 2.00 -9.17 5.50
C GLN A 106 2.20 -7.66 5.73
N LEU A 107 2.19 -6.86 4.66
CA LEU A 107 2.33 -5.42 4.77
C LEU A 107 1.15 -4.81 5.51
N LEU A 108 -0.08 -5.14 5.10
CA LEU A 108 -1.29 -4.68 5.77
C LEU A 108 -1.32 -5.09 7.25
N GLN A 109 -0.98 -6.35 7.55
CA GLN A 109 -0.93 -6.83 8.94
C GLN A 109 0.09 -6.05 9.76
N SER A 110 1.26 -5.73 9.19
CA SER A 110 2.28 -4.96 9.91
C SER A 110 1.84 -3.53 10.22
N PHE A 111 1.04 -2.87 9.36
CA PHE A 111 0.42 -1.59 9.68
C PHE A 111 -0.62 -1.71 10.80
N ILE A 112 -1.43 -2.78 10.78
CA ILE A 112 -2.44 -3.05 11.81
C ILE A 112 -1.76 -3.32 13.16
N ASP A 113 -0.79 -4.22 13.21
CA ASP A 113 -0.09 -4.64 14.43
C ASP A 113 0.71 -3.51 15.09
N ASN A 114 1.18 -2.55 14.29
CA ASN A 114 1.90 -1.36 14.78
C ASN A 114 0.98 -0.15 14.98
N GLU A 115 -0.33 -0.31 14.81
CA GLU A 115 -1.33 0.74 14.93
C GLU A 115 -1.05 1.98 14.06
N LEU A 116 -0.42 1.79 12.90
CA LEU A 116 -0.07 2.83 11.93
C LEU A 116 -1.14 2.95 10.84
N TRP A 117 -2.39 3.15 11.24
CA TRP A 117 -3.51 3.32 10.33
C TRP A 117 -4.60 4.20 10.99
N ASP A 118 -5.34 4.95 10.20
CA ASP A 118 -6.45 5.80 10.65
C ASP A 118 -7.78 5.19 10.22
N GLU A 119 -7.85 4.69 8.99
CA GLU A 119 -9.04 4.08 8.40
C GLU A 119 -8.69 2.76 7.71
N ALA A 120 -9.60 1.78 7.77
CA ALA A 120 -9.48 0.55 7.03
C ALA A 120 -10.81 0.19 6.36
N TYR A 121 -10.75 -0.18 5.08
CA TYR A 121 -11.89 -0.61 4.29
C TYR A 121 -11.74 -2.08 3.94
N ILE A 122 -12.68 -2.92 4.41
CA ILE A 122 -12.68 -4.36 4.17
C ILE A 122 -13.91 -4.71 3.36
N GLU A 123 -13.72 -5.12 2.11
CA GLU A 123 -14.80 -5.64 1.27
C GLU A 123 -15.01 -7.13 1.58
N LYS A 124 -16.21 -7.49 2.00
CA LYS A 124 -16.63 -8.87 2.24
C LYS A 124 -17.68 -9.29 1.22
N CYS A 125 -17.48 -10.43 0.59
CA CYS A 125 -18.47 -11.04 -0.30
C CYS A 125 -18.91 -12.42 0.25
N PRO A 126 -20.11 -12.90 -0.08
CA PRO A 126 -20.60 -14.19 0.40
C PRO A 126 -19.80 -15.38 -0.19
N SER A 127 -19.18 -15.20 -1.34
CA SER A 127 -18.37 -16.24 -1.99
C SER A 127 -17.09 -16.52 -1.20
N ARG A 128 -16.83 -17.79 -0.94
CA ARG A 128 -15.60 -18.23 -0.26
C ARG A 128 -14.62 -18.85 -1.26
N LEU A 129 -13.38 -18.43 -1.19
CA LEU A 129 -12.28 -19.10 -1.88
C LEU A 129 -11.88 -20.35 -1.10
N HIS A 130 -11.77 -21.48 -1.76
CA HIS A 130 -11.36 -22.73 -1.12
C HIS A 130 -9.85 -22.76 -0.80
N SER A 131 -9.06 -21.93 -1.48
CA SER A 131 -7.62 -21.78 -1.25
C SER A 131 -7.21 -20.35 -1.51
N GLY A 132 -6.05 -19.94 -0.95
CA GLY A 132 -5.51 -18.59 -1.15
C GLY A 132 -4.81 -18.05 0.09
N VAL A 133 -4.49 -16.77 0.04
CA VAL A 133 -3.88 -16.05 1.17
C VAL A 133 -4.99 -15.56 2.10
N LYS A 134 -4.90 -15.92 3.39
CA LYS A 134 -5.84 -15.41 4.40
C LYS A 134 -5.78 -13.88 4.45
N ALA A 135 -6.92 -13.22 4.65
CA ALA A 135 -6.97 -11.77 4.87
C ALA A 135 -6.19 -11.36 6.13
N PRO A 136 -5.75 -10.10 6.22
CA PRO A 136 -5.28 -9.53 7.47
C PRO A 136 -6.37 -9.62 8.55
N GLN A 137 -5.96 -9.66 9.80
CA GLN A 137 -6.88 -9.70 10.95
C GLN A 137 -6.96 -8.30 11.56
N MET A 138 -8.18 -7.79 11.71
CA MET A 138 -8.49 -6.62 12.52
C MET A 138 -8.90 -7.06 13.91
N ASP A 139 -8.56 -6.26 14.91
CA ASP A 139 -9.06 -6.45 16.26
C ASP A 139 -10.56 -6.06 16.31
N ASP A 140 -11.37 -6.89 16.96
CA ASP A 140 -12.81 -6.67 17.12
C ASP A 140 -13.14 -5.46 18.04
N ASN A 141 -12.15 -4.90 18.72
CA ASN A 141 -12.31 -3.72 19.58
C ASN A 141 -12.45 -2.40 18.85
N PHE A 142 -12.17 -2.37 17.53
CA PHE A 142 -12.32 -1.13 16.74
C PHE A 142 -13.76 -0.88 16.31
N SER A 143 -14.19 0.37 16.40
CA SER A 143 -15.50 0.78 15.87
C SER A 143 -15.53 0.69 14.35
N TYR A 144 -16.62 0.21 13.79
CA TYR A 144 -16.82 0.14 12.34
C TYR A 144 -18.26 0.46 11.95
N SER A 145 -18.44 0.87 10.72
CA SER A 145 -19.75 0.95 10.02
C SER A 145 -19.76 -0.05 8.86
N ILE A 146 -20.96 -0.47 8.47
CA ILE A 146 -21.16 -1.38 7.34
C ILE A 146 -22.00 -0.67 6.30
N GLU A 147 -21.51 -0.63 5.07
CA GLU A 147 -22.25 -0.21 3.89
C GLU A 147 -22.55 -1.44 3.01
N GLU A 148 -23.77 -1.61 2.59
CA GLU A 148 -24.17 -2.68 1.68
C GLU A 148 -24.19 -2.18 0.24
N HIS A 149 -23.45 -2.86 -0.64
CA HIS A 149 -23.39 -2.61 -2.06
C HIS A 149 -23.68 -3.89 -2.84
N PHE A 150 -24.90 -4.04 -3.36
CA PHE A 150 -25.39 -5.26 -4.01
C PHE A 150 -25.25 -6.47 -3.05
N GLU A 151 -24.48 -7.49 -3.45
CA GLU A 151 -24.21 -8.69 -2.63
C GLU A 151 -22.93 -8.57 -1.77
N ARG A 152 -22.36 -7.39 -1.61
CA ARG A 152 -21.10 -7.15 -0.91
C ARG A 152 -21.30 -6.20 0.25
N GLN A 153 -20.51 -6.38 1.29
CA GLN A 153 -20.43 -5.48 2.44
C GLN A 153 -19.09 -4.79 2.46
N ILE A 154 -19.08 -3.47 2.62
CA ILE A 154 -17.89 -2.70 2.90
C ILE A 154 -17.90 -2.36 4.39
N TRP A 155 -16.94 -2.89 5.10
CA TRP A 155 -16.72 -2.61 6.51
C TRP A 155 -15.69 -1.51 6.62
N HIS A 156 -16.11 -0.33 7.09
CA HIS A 156 -15.27 0.83 7.30
C HIS A 156 -14.92 0.96 8.77
N TYR A 157 -13.67 0.72 9.11
CA TYR A 157 -13.11 0.88 10.43
C TYR A 157 -12.46 2.25 10.55
N VAL A 158 -12.67 2.92 11.68
CA VAL A 158 -12.01 4.19 12.02
C VAL A 158 -11.33 4.04 13.36
N ARG A 159 -10.04 4.31 13.38
CA ARG A 159 -9.25 4.36 14.60
C ARG A 159 -9.42 5.74 15.25
N ARG A 160 -10.05 5.78 16.42
CA ARG A 160 -10.11 7.00 17.22
C ARG A 160 -8.79 7.14 17.99
N ILE A 161 -8.07 8.22 17.72
CA ILE A 161 -6.85 8.61 18.42
C ILE A 161 -7.24 9.23 19.76
#